data_3ec935396af814c6758d04c829f76a61
#
_entry.id   3ec935396af814c6758d04c829f76a61
#
_cell.length_a   1.000
_cell.length_b   1.000
_cell.length_c   1.000
_cell.angle_alpha   90.00
_cell.angle_beta   90.00
_cell.angle_gamma   90.00
#
_symmetry.space_group_name_H-M   'P 1'
#
loop_
_entity.id
_entity.type
_entity.pdbx_description
1 polymer ?
#
loop_
_entity_poly.entity_id
_entity_poly.type
_entity_poly.pdbx_seq_one_letter_code
_entity_poly.pdbx_strand_id
1 'polypeptide(L)'
;MRRGLAHALPPLLLALAVLGAWELYVDVGSVNTLVLPAPHAMASALWNNSALLWANFKITAEEVVLGLALALAGGFAMAVAIHLWTPLRRAVYPHAVGSQAVPIAVIAVPLCFWWGFGIFPKLFVIALICFFPVVVTTVDGLAAVDPEELKLLRTLDASRWQALRFAELPAALPAALSGARIALAVGVIGAFIAETSTPSSGPYAGLGREITSDLTALQTSRAYAATAVLFVFAIACFYALTIAERKLAPWTHNAYQNDNR
;
A
#
# COMPACT_ATOMS: atom_id res chain seq x y z
N MET A 1 0.64 -23.81 -20.23
CA MET A 1 0.64 -24.25 -18.82
C MET A 1 2.03 -24.62 -18.27
N ARG A 2 2.88 -25.41 -18.96
CA ARG A 2 4.21 -25.82 -18.43
C ARG A 2 5.22 -24.67 -18.18
N ARG A 3 5.22 -23.58 -18.96
CA ARG A 3 6.12 -22.43 -18.75
C ARG A 3 5.77 -21.59 -17.52
N GLY A 4 4.50 -21.49 -17.14
CA GLY A 4 4.08 -20.79 -15.92
C GLY A 4 4.48 -21.50 -14.64
N LEU A 5 4.39 -22.83 -14.62
CA LEU A 5 4.86 -23.64 -13.48
C LEU A 5 6.38 -23.54 -13.28
N ALA A 6 7.16 -23.53 -14.37
CA ALA A 6 8.62 -23.45 -14.29
C ALA A 6 9.10 -22.10 -13.70
N HIS A 7 8.34 -21.00 -13.86
CA HIS A 7 8.67 -19.71 -13.28
C HIS A 7 8.18 -19.54 -11.83
N ALA A 8 7.12 -20.25 -11.44
CA ALA A 8 6.60 -20.20 -10.06
C ALA A 8 7.34 -21.15 -9.09
N LEU A 9 7.98 -22.20 -9.63
CA LEU A 9 8.64 -23.24 -8.82
C LEU A 9 9.82 -22.71 -7.99
N PRO A 10 10.78 -21.92 -8.53
CA PRO A 10 11.92 -21.43 -7.75
C PRO A 10 11.53 -20.54 -6.55
N PRO A 11 10.65 -19.52 -6.68
CA PRO A 11 10.25 -18.73 -5.53
C PRO A 11 9.46 -19.53 -4.49
N LEU A 12 8.66 -20.51 -4.91
CA LEU A 12 7.94 -21.39 -4.00
C LEU A 12 8.90 -22.31 -3.21
N LEU A 13 9.88 -22.90 -3.87
CA LEU A 13 10.90 -23.73 -3.21
C LEU A 13 11.73 -22.91 -2.22
N LEU A 14 12.09 -21.68 -2.58
CA LEU A 14 12.79 -20.78 -1.67
C LEU A 14 11.94 -20.46 -0.42
N ALA A 15 10.66 -20.14 -0.61
CA ALA A 15 9.74 -19.87 0.50
C ALA A 15 9.59 -21.08 1.43
N LEU A 16 9.44 -22.29 0.86
CA LEU A 16 9.37 -23.54 1.63
C LEU A 16 10.69 -23.83 2.35
N ALA A 17 11.84 -23.59 1.70
CA ALA A 17 13.15 -23.78 2.32
C ALA A 17 13.36 -22.80 3.50
N VAL A 18 12.96 -21.55 3.36
CA VAL A 18 13.03 -20.54 4.45
C VAL A 18 12.12 -20.92 5.60
N LEU A 19 10.87 -21.32 5.33
CA LEU A 19 9.95 -21.77 6.38
C LEU A 19 10.45 -23.05 7.07
N GLY A 20 10.98 -24.01 6.33
CA GLY A 20 11.55 -25.23 6.91
C GLY A 20 12.82 -24.96 7.74
N ALA A 21 13.68 -24.07 7.28
CA ALA A 21 14.85 -23.65 8.04
C ALA A 21 14.46 -22.90 9.33
N TRP A 22 13.41 -22.05 9.28
CA TRP A 22 12.89 -21.39 10.47
C TRP A 22 12.30 -22.40 11.46
N GLU A 23 11.47 -23.33 11.00
CA GLU A 23 10.90 -24.40 11.83
C GLU A 23 12.02 -25.17 12.54
N LEU A 24 13.00 -25.65 11.76
CA LEU A 24 14.13 -26.42 12.27
C LEU A 24 14.98 -25.60 13.29
N TYR A 25 15.20 -24.33 13.00
CA TYR A 25 15.96 -23.44 13.88
C TYR A 25 15.28 -23.26 15.24
N VAL A 26 13.95 -23.13 15.27
CA VAL A 26 13.21 -22.95 16.51
C VAL A 26 13.14 -24.24 17.31
N ASP A 27 12.85 -25.38 16.65
CA ASP A 27 12.68 -26.66 17.32
C ASP A 27 13.98 -27.27 17.83
N VAL A 28 15.06 -27.21 17.01
CA VAL A 28 16.38 -27.77 17.38
C VAL A 28 17.19 -26.79 18.24
N GLY A 29 17.07 -25.51 17.96
CA GLY A 29 17.84 -24.44 18.62
C GLY A 29 17.35 -24.09 20.02
N SER A 30 16.29 -24.74 20.55
CA SER A 30 15.67 -24.42 21.84
C SER A 30 15.38 -22.92 22.00
N VAL A 31 14.97 -22.29 20.92
CA VAL A 31 14.67 -20.85 20.91
C VAL A 31 13.45 -20.58 21.76
N ASN A 32 13.50 -19.52 22.57
CA ASN A 32 12.34 -19.14 23.38
C ASN A 32 11.16 -18.77 22.47
N THR A 33 10.09 -19.55 22.53
CA THR A 33 8.86 -19.37 21.72
C THR A 33 8.14 -18.06 22.01
N LEU A 34 8.43 -17.39 23.13
CA LEU A 34 7.96 -16.03 23.42
C LEU A 34 8.69 -14.97 22.59
N VAL A 35 9.85 -15.28 22.06
CA VAL A 35 10.62 -14.37 21.19
C VAL A 35 10.35 -14.69 19.72
N LEU A 36 10.45 -15.98 19.36
CA LEU A 36 10.23 -16.43 17.98
C LEU A 36 9.44 -17.74 17.99
N PRO A 37 8.13 -17.71 17.68
CA PRO A 37 7.32 -18.91 17.59
C PRO A 37 7.66 -19.72 16.32
N ALA A 38 7.51 -21.04 16.41
CA ALA A 38 7.64 -21.91 15.24
C ALA A 38 6.48 -21.71 14.26
N PRO A 39 6.70 -21.85 12.94
CA PRO A 39 5.63 -21.79 11.93
C PRO A 39 4.43 -22.69 12.20
N HIS A 40 4.62 -23.91 12.72
CA HIS A 40 3.50 -24.77 13.11
C HIS A 40 2.67 -24.21 14.27
N ALA A 41 3.29 -23.53 15.24
CA ALA A 41 2.60 -22.88 16.36
C ALA A 41 1.79 -21.67 15.87
N MET A 42 2.31 -20.92 14.90
CA MET A 42 1.58 -19.84 14.24
C MET A 42 0.36 -20.37 13.45
N ALA A 43 0.52 -21.48 12.72
CA ALA A 43 -0.57 -22.12 11.98
C ALA A 43 -1.67 -22.63 12.92
N SER A 44 -1.30 -23.24 14.04
CA SER A 44 -2.27 -23.67 15.06
C SER A 44 -2.98 -22.50 15.73
N ALA A 45 -2.25 -21.41 16.03
CA ALA A 45 -2.83 -20.18 16.58
C ALA A 45 -3.81 -19.53 15.59
N LEU A 46 -3.48 -19.51 14.29
CA LEU A 46 -4.35 -19.03 13.22
C LEU A 46 -5.66 -19.85 13.16
N TRP A 47 -5.55 -21.18 13.22
CA TRP A 47 -6.73 -22.06 13.18
C TRP A 47 -7.62 -21.87 14.40
N ASN A 48 -7.03 -21.92 15.58
CA ASN A 48 -7.77 -21.84 16.85
C ASN A 48 -8.41 -20.46 17.10
N ASN A 49 -7.86 -19.39 16.53
CA ASN A 49 -8.34 -18.01 16.68
C ASN A 49 -8.87 -17.42 15.38
N SER A 50 -9.22 -18.27 14.40
CA SER A 50 -9.63 -17.84 13.06
C SER A 50 -10.78 -16.83 13.05
N ALA A 51 -11.80 -16.99 13.92
CA ALA A 51 -12.92 -16.06 14.01
C ALA A 51 -12.49 -14.67 14.48
N LEU A 52 -11.63 -14.59 15.50
CA LEU A 52 -11.09 -13.34 16.04
C LEU A 52 -10.22 -12.63 14.99
N LEU A 53 -9.29 -13.38 14.41
CA LEU A 53 -8.37 -12.83 13.38
C LEU A 53 -9.13 -12.39 12.14
N TRP A 54 -10.16 -13.12 11.73
CA TRP A 54 -11.03 -12.73 10.61
C TRP A 54 -11.84 -11.47 10.91
N ALA A 55 -12.35 -11.31 12.14
CA ALA A 55 -13.07 -10.10 12.54
C ALA A 55 -12.14 -8.86 12.48
N ASN A 56 -10.94 -8.95 13.05
CA ASN A 56 -9.96 -7.87 13.01
C ASN A 56 -9.42 -7.62 11.59
N PHE A 57 -9.21 -8.66 10.79
CA PHE A 57 -8.81 -8.56 9.39
C PHE A 57 -9.79 -7.72 8.56
N LYS A 58 -11.10 -7.95 8.72
CA LYS A 58 -12.11 -7.18 7.98
C LYS A 58 -12.00 -5.68 8.27
N ILE A 59 -11.74 -5.32 9.53
CA ILE A 59 -11.59 -3.92 9.94
C ILE A 59 -10.35 -3.30 9.27
N THR A 60 -9.19 -3.96 9.38
CA THR A 60 -7.95 -3.48 8.74
C THR A 60 -8.10 -3.41 7.22
N ALA A 61 -8.71 -4.41 6.60
CA ALA A 61 -8.93 -4.42 5.15
C ALA A 61 -9.83 -3.28 4.70
N GLU A 62 -10.93 -3.01 5.42
CA GLU A 62 -11.81 -1.88 5.16
C GLU A 62 -11.06 -0.55 5.31
N GLU A 63 -10.31 -0.37 6.39
CA GLU A 63 -9.54 0.85 6.65
C GLU A 63 -8.49 1.09 5.54
N VAL A 64 -7.74 0.06 5.14
CA VAL A 64 -6.74 0.17 4.06
C VAL A 64 -7.39 0.49 2.73
N VAL A 65 -8.47 -0.22 2.36
CA VAL A 65 -9.14 -0.01 1.07
C VAL A 65 -9.75 1.39 0.99
N LEU A 66 -10.47 1.82 2.03
CA LEU A 66 -11.10 3.14 2.05
C LEU A 66 -10.06 4.27 2.13
N GLY A 67 -9.05 4.13 2.99
CA GLY A 67 -7.96 5.11 3.12
C GLY A 67 -7.16 5.26 1.81
N LEU A 68 -6.85 4.14 1.15
CA LEU A 68 -6.18 4.14 -0.15
C LEU A 68 -7.07 4.77 -1.24
N ALA A 69 -8.37 4.44 -1.27
CA ALA A 69 -9.31 5.03 -2.23
C ALA A 69 -9.39 6.56 -2.09
N LEU A 70 -9.46 7.07 -0.84
CA LEU A 70 -9.43 8.51 -0.55
C LEU A 70 -8.11 9.15 -1.01
N ALA A 71 -6.98 8.49 -0.75
CA ALA A 71 -5.66 8.96 -1.17
C ALA A 71 -5.53 8.99 -2.70
N LEU A 72 -5.99 7.94 -3.39
CA LEU A 72 -5.95 7.88 -4.85
C LEU A 72 -6.81 8.97 -5.48
N ALA A 73 -8.05 9.13 -5.01
CA ALA A 73 -8.95 10.15 -5.54
C ALA A 73 -8.43 11.57 -5.27
N GLY A 74 -8.08 11.86 -4.01
CA GLY A 74 -7.57 13.18 -3.61
C GLY A 74 -6.19 13.48 -4.20
N GLY A 75 -5.28 12.50 -4.19
CA GLY A 75 -3.92 12.65 -4.72
C GLY A 75 -3.92 12.87 -6.23
N PHE A 76 -4.72 12.11 -6.98
CA PHE A 76 -4.88 12.29 -8.42
C PHE A 76 -5.48 13.66 -8.75
N ALA A 77 -6.56 14.05 -8.07
CA ALA A 77 -7.17 15.37 -8.27
C ALA A 77 -6.18 16.51 -7.96
N MET A 78 -5.41 16.40 -6.86
CA MET A 78 -4.38 17.36 -6.50
C MET A 78 -3.25 17.40 -7.54
N ALA A 79 -2.79 16.26 -8.04
CA ALA A 79 -1.75 16.19 -9.06
C ALA A 79 -2.18 16.91 -10.35
N VAL A 80 -3.42 16.68 -10.82
CA VAL A 80 -3.98 17.39 -11.96
C VAL A 80 -4.08 18.90 -11.70
N ALA A 81 -4.54 19.30 -10.51
CA ALA A 81 -4.61 20.72 -10.14
C ALA A 81 -3.21 21.39 -10.12
N ILE A 82 -2.22 20.72 -9.54
CA ILE A 82 -0.80 21.17 -9.52
C ILE A 82 -0.24 21.30 -10.94
N HIS A 83 -0.57 20.34 -11.82
CA HIS A 83 -0.12 20.33 -13.21
C HIS A 83 -0.72 21.48 -14.02
N LEU A 84 -2.02 21.74 -13.84
CA LEU A 84 -2.72 22.80 -14.57
C LEU A 84 -2.41 24.22 -14.08
N TRP A 85 -2.06 24.37 -12.80
CA TRP A 85 -1.92 25.69 -12.18
C TRP A 85 -0.53 25.89 -11.57
N THR A 86 0.34 26.63 -12.31
CA THR A 86 1.74 26.87 -11.93
C THR A 86 1.92 27.49 -10.52
N PRO A 87 1.11 28.45 -10.04
CA PRO A 87 1.23 28.96 -8.68
C PRO A 87 1.01 27.85 -7.63
N LEU A 88 0.02 26.99 -7.84
CA LEU A 88 -0.26 25.86 -6.95
C LEU A 88 0.91 24.86 -6.95
N ARG A 89 1.52 24.59 -8.12
CA ARG A 89 2.71 23.76 -8.22
C ARG A 89 3.85 24.30 -7.37
N ARG A 90 4.14 25.58 -7.46
CA ARG A 90 5.22 26.24 -6.69
C ARG A 90 4.94 26.24 -5.19
N ALA A 91 3.67 26.36 -4.78
CA ALA A 91 3.26 26.36 -3.38
C ALA A 91 3.20 24.96 -2.77
N VAL A 92 2.58 23.98 -3.46
CA VAL A 92 2.22 22.68 -2.85
C VAL A 92 3.29 21.61 -3.09
N TYR A 93 3.90 21.55 -4.28
CA TYR A 93 4.81 20.46 -4.64
C TYR A 93 6.03 20.32 -3.70
N PRO A 94 6.72 21.41 -3.28
CA PRO A 94 7.83 21.29 -2.32
C PRO A 94 7.38 20.72 -0.96
N HIS A 95 6.18 21.07 -0.52
CA HIS A 95 5.61 20.56 0.73
C HIS A 95 5.20 19.09 0.59
N ALA A 96 4.67 18.70 -0.58
CA ALA A 96 4.34 17.30 -0.87
C ALA A 96 5.58 16.41 -0.83
N VAL A 97 6.70 16.85 -1.39
CA VAL A 97 7.97 16.11 -1.33
C VAL A 97 8.53 16.12 0.10
N GLY A 98 8.55 17.28 0.76
CA GLY A 98 9.10 17.44 2.12
C GLY A 98 8.32 16.68 3.19
N SER A 99 7.00 16.53 3.02
CA SER A 99 6.15 15.82 3.98
C SER A 99 6.47 14.33 4.10
N GLN A 100 7.09 13.72 3.09
CA GLN A 100 7.53 12.33 3.15
C GLN A 100 8.65 12.10 4.21
N ALA A 101 9.32 13.15 4.64
CA ALA A 101 10.31 13.09 5.72
C ALA A 101 9.68 13.08 7.12
N VAL A 102 8.38 13.41 7.24
CA VAL A 102 7.70 13.49 8.53
C VAL A 102 7.26 12.08 8.96
N PRO A 103 7.69 11.60 10.16
CA PRO A 103 7.26 10.30 10.65
C PRO A 103 5.76 10.32 10.97
N ILE A 104 4.96 9.65 10.14
CA ILE A 104 3.49 9.67 10.26
C ILE A 104 3.00 9.12 11.61
N ALA A 105 3.78 8.19 12.22
CA ALA A 105 3.49 7.67 13.54
C ALA A 105 3.39 8.76 14.62
N VAL A 106 4.14 9.85 14.46
CA VAL A 106 4.11 10.99 15.40
C VAL A 106 2.81 11.77 15.26
N ILE A 107 2.22 11.81 14.05
CA ILE A 107 0.97 12.54 13.77
C ILE A 107 -0.25 11.69 14.12
N ALA A 108 -0.18 10.37 13.96
CA ALA A 108 -1.30 9.45 14.18
C ALA A 108 -1.89 9.56 15.59
N VAL A 109 -1.03 9.61 16.61
CA VAL A 109 -1.46 9.67 18.01
C VAL A 109 -2.26 10.95 18.32
N PRO A 110 -1.75 12.19 18.05
CA PRO A 110 -2.52 13.39 18.24
C PRO A 110 -3.84 13.42 17.46
N LEU A 111 -3.88 12.90 16.22
CA LEU A 111 -5.10 12.85 15.43
C LEU A 111 -6.18 11.98 16.07
N CYS A 112 -5.81 10.83 16.62
CA CYS A 112 -6.73 9.98 17.36
C CYS A 112 -7.28 10.69 18.64
N PHE A 113 -6.45 11.47 19.32
CA PHE A 113 -6.90 12.24 20.49
C PHE A 113 -7.84 13.38 20.11
N TRP A 114 -7.63 14.06 18.98
CA TRP A 114 -8.46 15.20 18.54
C TRP A 114 -9.80 14.76 17.97
N TRP A 115 -9.83 13.66 17.22
CA TRP A 115 -11.03 13.19 16.50
C TRP A 115 -11.68 11.95 17.11
N GLY A 116 -11.14 11.47 18.24
CA GLY A 116 -11.58 10.24 18.88
C GLY A 116 -10.98 8.98 18.26
N PHE A 117 -11.38 7.83 18.78
CA PHE A 117 -10.82 6.53 18.44
C PHE A 117 -11.67 5.73 17.43
N GLY A 118 -12.48 6.42 16.64
CA GLY A 118 -13.29 5.83 15.58
C GLY A 118 -12.49 5.48 14.32
N ILE A 119 -13.20 5.15 13.26
CA ILE A 119 -12.62 4.83 11.95
C ILE A 119 -12.02 6.08 11.27
N PHE A 120 -12.63 7.25 11.47
CA PHE A 120 -12.26 8.48 10.75
C PHE A 120 -10.78 8.89 10.90
N PRO A 121 -10.20 9.02 12.12
CA PRO A 121 -8.79 9.37 12.25
C PRO A 121 -7.87 8.33 11.63
N LYS A 122 -8.22 7.04 11.67
CA LYS A 122 -7.45 5.97 11.05
C LYS A 122 -7.45 6.11 9.53
N LEU A 123 -8.63 6.32 8.91
CA LEU A 123 -8.73 6.57 7.47
C LEU A 123 -7.92 7.79 7.05
N PHE A 124 -7.93 8.85 7.86
CA PHE A 124 -7.17 10.06 7.57
C PHE A 124 -5.66 9.81 7.63
N VAL A 125 -5.17 9.07 8.62
CA VAL A 125 -3.74 8.69 8.73
C VAL A 125 -3.31 7.87 7.52
N ILE A 126 -4.10 6.86 7.13
CA ILE A 126 -3.83 6.02 5.96
C ILE A 126 -3.86 6.87 4.69
N ALA A 127 -4.90 7.69 4.53
CA ALA A 127 -5.03 8.56 3.37
C ALA A 127 -3.87 9.54 3.27
N LEU A 128 -3.43 10.13 4.38
CA LEU A 128 -2.33 11.08 4.42
C LEU A 128 -1.00 10.46 3.99
N ILE A 129 -0.67 9.27 4.50
CA ILE A 129 0.58 8.58 4.13
C ILE A 129 0.58 8.13 2.67
N CYS A 130 -0.59 7.73 2.14
CA CYS A 130 -0.77 7.28 0.76
C CYS A 130 -0.83 8.46 -0.23
N PHE A 131 -1.30 9.62 0.21
CA PHE A 131 -1.57 10.77 -0.65
C PHE A 131 -0.33 11.28 -1.38
N PHE A 132 0.77 11.46 -0.67
CA PHE A 132 1.96 12.09 -1.23
C PHE A 132 2.66 11.25 -2.32
N PRO A 133 2.88 9.94 -2.16
CA PRO A 133 3.37 9.11 -3.26
C PRO A 133 2.51 9.22 -4.51
N VAL A 134 1.18 9.22 -4.37
CA VAL A 134 0.24 9.35 -5.49
C VAL A 134 0.38 10.71 -6.17
N VAL A 135 0.43 11.80 -5.41
CA VAL A 135 0.59 13.16 -5.96
C VAL A 135 1.89 13.26 -6.76
N VAL A 136 3.02 12.89 -6.15
CA VAL A 136 4.34 13.07 -6.76
C VAL A 136 4.46 12.26 -8.04
N THR A 137 4.17 10.97 -8.00
CA THR A 137 4.29 10.12 -9.19
C THR A 137 3.33 10.51 -10.31
N THR A 138 2.11 10.98 -9.96
CA THR A 138 1.15 11.44 -10.96
C THR A 138 1.58 12.76 -11.60
N VAL A 139 2.11 13.71 -10.82
CA VAL A 139 2.65 14.97 -11.36
C VAL A 139 3.81 14.71 -12.29
N ASP A 140 4.71 13.80 -11.91
CA ASP A 140 5.87 13.42 -12.74
C ASP A 140 5.40 12.73 -14.03
N GLY A 141 4.40 11.87 -13.95
CA GLY A 141 3.78 11.23 -15.11
C GLY A 141 3.11 12.23 -16.07
N LEU A 142 2.37 13.23 -15.53
CA LEU A 142 1.77 14.29 -16.35
C LEU A 142 2.81 15.18 -17.03
N ALA A 143 4.00 15.31 -16.43
CA ALA A 143 5.10 16.09 -17.00
C ALA A 143 5.97 15.32 -17.99
N ALA A 144 5.82 14.00 -18.09
CA ALA A 144 6.67 13.11 -18.90
C ALA A 144 6.21 13.00 -20.37
N VAL A 145 5.14 13.69 -20.77
CA VAL A 145 4.64 13.69 -22.16
C VAL A 145 5.66 14.34 -23.08
N ASP A 146 5.87 13.74 -24.26
CA ASP A 146 6.79 14.29 -25.26
C ASP A 146 6.38 15.72 -25.66
N PRO A 147 7.30 16.71 -25.54
CA PRO A 147 7.03 18.07 -25.97
C PRO A 147 6.60 18.19 -27.44
N GLU A 148 7.01 17.27 -28.31
CA GLU A 148 6.63 17.27 -29.73
C GLU A 148 5.15 16.88 -29.91
N GLU A 149 4.64 15.94 -29.10
CA GLU A 149 3.22 15.61 -29.10
C GLU A 149 2.36 16.81 -28.66
N LEU A 150 2.82 17.54 -27.64
CA LEU A 150 2.12 18.76 -27.18
C LEU A 150 2.19 19.89 -28.21
N LYS A 151 3.29 20.01 -28.96
CA LYS A 151 3.39 20.98 -30.08
C LYS A 151 2.42 20.60 -31.20
N LEU A 152 2.36 19.32 -31.57
CA LEU A 152 1.43 18.84 -32.61
C LEU A 152 -0.03 19.16 -32.21
N LEU A 153 -0.43 18.88 -30.97
CA LEU A 153 -1.77 19.23 -30.51
C LEU A 153 -2.06 20.74 -30.58
N ARG A 154 -1.07 21.58 -30.31
CA ARG A 154 -1.22 23.04 -30.47
C ARG A 154 -1.38 23.46 -31.91
N THR A 155 -0.74 22.80 -32.87
CA THR A 155 -0.91 23.10 -34.30
C THR A 155 -2.34 22.72 -34.82
N LEU A 156 -3.02 21.84 -34.07
CA LEU A 156 -4.39 21.42 -34.29
C LEU A 156 -5.42 22.27 -33.50
N ASP A 157 -4.98 23.41 -32.93
CA ASP A 157 -5.80 24.30 -32.09
C ASP A 157 -6.43 23.59 -30.88
N ALA A 158 -5.80 22.53 -30.36
CA ALA A 158 -6.27 21.82 -29.19
C ALA A 158 -6.19 22.70 -27.94
N SER A 159 -7.31 22.79 -27.22
CA SER A 159 -7.37 23.47 -25.93
C SER A 159 -6.53 22.78 -24.87
N ARG A 160 -6.16 23.49 -23.79
CA ARG A 160 -5.42 22.94 -22.66
C ARG A 160 -6.09 21.69 -22.06
N TRP A 161 -7.43 21.68 -22.02
CA TRP A 161 -8.20 20.54 -21.54
C TRP A 161 -8.16 19.35 -22.49
N GLN A 162 -8.15 19.59 -23.78
CA GLN A 162 -7.98 18.52 -24.78
C GLN A 162 -6.58 17.91 -24.71
N ALA A 163 -5.54 18.73 -24.59
CA ALA A 163 -4.17 18.24 -24.39
C ALA A 163 -4.07 17.38 -23.11
N LEU A 164 -4.64 17.85 -22.01
CA LEU A 164 -4.68 17.08 -20.75
C LEU A 164 -5.38 15.72 -20.95
N ARG A 165 -6.58 15.74 -21.53
CA ARG A 165 -7.42 14.54 -21.63
C ARG A 165 -6.89 13.49 -22.61
N PHE A 166 -6.34 13.92 -23.73
CA PHE A 166 -6.00 13.01 -24.85
C PHE A 166 -4.50 12.65 -24.89
N ALA A 167 -3.62 13.44 -24.31
CA ALA A 167 -2.18 13.15 -24.26
C ALA A 167 -1.68 12.97 -22.81
N GLU A 168 -1.84 13.97 -21.96
CA GLU A 168 -1.18 13.99 -20.65
C GLU A 168 -1.74 12.94 -19.68
N LEU A 169 -3.06 12.80 -19.54
CA LEU A 169 -3.68 11.81 -18.64
C LEU A 169 -3.40 10.35 -19.05
N PRO A 170 -3.54 9.96 -20.33
CA PRO A 170 -3.17 8.62 -20.76
C PRO A 170 -1.68 8.30 -20.53
N ALA A 171 -0.80 9.26 -20.80
CA ALA A 171 0.64 9.10 -20.57
C ALA A 171 0.99 9.03 -19.08
N ALA A 172 0.27 9.74 -18.22
CA ALA A 172 0.49 9.73 -16.77
C ALA A 172 -0.04 8.47 -16.07
N LEU A 173 -0.98 7.74 -16.68
CA LEU A 173 -1.64 6.61 -16.05
C LEU A 173 -0.68 5.53 -15.52
N PRO A 174 0.37 5.12 -16.23
CA PRO A 174 1.35 4.15 -15.71
C PRO A 174 2.09 4.64 -14.47
N ALA A 175 2.48 5.91 -14.45
CA ALA A 175 3.16 6.53 -13.31
C ALA A 175 2.21 6.64 -12.09
N ALA A 176 0.95 7.03 -12.32
CA ALA A 176 -0.07 7.07 -11.28
C ALA A 176 -0.33 5.69 -10.67
N LEU A 177 -0.41 4.64 -11.49
CA LEU A 177 -0.58 3.26 -11.02
C LEU A 177 0.66 2.75 -10.28
N SER A 178 1.86 3.15 -10.69
CA SER A 178 3.09 2.88 -9.94
C SER A 178 3.07 3.58 -8.58
N GLY A 179 2.61 4.83 -8.52
CA GLY A 179 2.37 5.55 -7.28
C GLY A 179 1.35 4.88 -6.37
N ALA A 180 0.27 4.35 -6.94
CA ALA A 180 -0.73 3.58 -6.21
C ALA A 180 -0.16 2.31 -5.57
N ARG A 181 0.80 1.63 -6.22
CA ARG A 181 1.50 0.47 -5.63
C ARG A 181 2.36 0.86 -4.44
N ILE A 182 3.09 1.97 -4.54
CA ILE A 182 3.88 2.51 -3.42
C ILE A 182 2.94 2.90 -2.29
N ALA A 183 1.86 3.63 -2.61
CA ALA A 183 0.84 4.05 -1.66
C ALA A 183 0.20 2.86 -0.92
N LEU A 184 -0.10 1.76 -1.62
CA LEU A 184 -0.63 0.55 -1.00
C LEU A 184 0.33 -0.02 0.04
N ALA A 185 1.63 -0.15 -0.30
CA ALA A 185 2.62 -0.70 0.62
C ALA A 185 2.74 0.14 1.90
N VAL A 186 2.84 1.47 1.76
CA VAL A 186 2.90 2.36 2.92
C VAL A 186 1.55 2.50 3.63
N GLY A 187 0.43 2.28 2.93
CA GLY A 187 -0.93 2.31 3.47
C GLY A 187 -1.19 1.19 4.48
N VAL A 188 -0.69 -0.02 4.22
CA VAL A 188 -0.77 -1.14 5.18
C VAL A 188 0.03 -0.81 6.45
N ILE A 189 1.22 -0.19 6.30
CA ILE A 189 2.00 0.30 7.45
C ILE A 189 1.23 1.40 8.18
N GLY A 190 0.59 2.32 7.45
CA GLY A 190 -0.26 3.38 7.99
C GLY A 190 -1.43 2.85 8.80
N ALA A 191 -2.09 1.78 8.34
CA ALA A 191 -3.17 1.11 9.07
C ALA A 191 -2.65 0.51 10.38
N PHE A 192 -1.54 -0.22 10.34
CA PHE A 192 -0.91 -0.76 11.54
C PHE A 192 -0.62 0.35 12.58
N ILE A 193 -0.01 1.45 12.16
CA ILE A 193 0.30 2.59 13.03
C ILE A 193 -0.98 3.21 13.60
N ALA A 194 -1.99 3.45 12.77
CA ALA A 194 -3.25 4.05 13.20
C ALA A 194 -3.99 3.17 14.21
N GLU A 195 -4.05 1.87 13.96
CA GLU A 195 -4.67 0.89 14.86
C GLU A 195 -3.94 0.76 16.19
N THR A 196 -2.61 0.78 16.20
CA THR A 196 -1.81 0.72 17.44
C THR A 196 -1.97 1.97 18.30
N SER A 197 -2.37 3.09 17.69
CA SER A 197 -2.63 4.35 18.40
C SER A 197 -4.00 4.38 19.10
N THR A 198 -4.84 3.36 18.91
CA THR A 198 -6.17 3.27 19.53
C THR A 198 -6.15 2.42 20.82
N PRO A 199 -7.04 2.69 21.80
CA PRO A 199 -7.19 1.86 23.00
C PRO A 199 -7.62 0.43 22.64
N SER A 200 -7.24 -0.54 23.50
CA SER A 200 -7.51 -1.97 23.30
C SER A 200 -9.00 -2.37 23.33
N SER A 201 -9.86 -1.51 23.87
CA SER A 201 -11.28 -1.78 24.11
C SER A 201 -12.23 -1.10 23.11
N GLY A 202 -11.73 -0.59 21.99
CA GLY A 202 -12.55 0.10 20.97
C GLY A 202 -13.23 -0.86 20.00
N PRO A 203 -14.38 -0.48 19.41
CA PRO A 203 -15.10 -1.30 18.42
C PRO A 203 -14.33 -1.46 17.09
N TYR A 204 -13.33 -0.64 16.84
CA TYR A 204 -12.52 -0.64 15.63
C TYR A 204 -11.06 -1.01 15.95
N ALA A 205 -10.85 -2.23 16.46
CA ALA A 205 -9.52 -2.67 16.89
C ALA A 205 -8.57 -2.88 15.70
N GLY A 206 -8.88 -3.79 14.80
CA GLY A 206 -8.03 -4.17 13.66
C GLY A 206 -6.85 -5.09 14.02
N LEU A 207 -6.17 -5.62 13.01
CA LEU A 207 -5.05 -6.56 13.18
C LEU A 207 -3.84 -5.92 13.85
N GLY A 208 -3.51 -4.66 13.56
CA GLY A 208 -2.38 -3.96 14.16
C GLY A 208 -2.55 -3.82 15.67
N ARG A 209 -3.75 -3.53 16.11
CA ARG A 209 -4.08 -3.49 17.53
C ARG A 209 -4.03 -4.87 18.17
N GLU A 210 -4.55 -5.89 17.52
CA GLU A 210 -4.50 -7.28 17.99
C GLU A 210 -3.06 -7.74 18.16
N ILE A 211 -2.18 -7.48 17.18
CA ILE A 211 -0.76 -7.81 17.24
C ILE A 211 -0.11 -7.21 18.49
N THR A 212 -0.32 -5.92 18.75
CA THR A 212 0.30 -5.26 19.93
C THR A 212 -0.29 -5.75 21.25
N SER A 213 -1.58 -6.02 21.30
CA SER A 213 -2.24 -6.60 22.47
C SER A 213 -1.71 -8.00 22.77
N ASP A 214 -1.56 -8.83 21.76
CA ASP A 214 -1.03 -10.19 21.88
C ASP A 214 0.43 -10.22 22.34
N LEU A 215 1.25 -9.32 21.81
CA LEU A 215 2.66 -9.20 22.26
C LEU A 215 2.74 -8.79 23.73
N THR A 216 1.89 -7.87 24.18
CA THR A 216 1.85 -7.47 25.61
C THR A 216 1.28 -8.56 26.50
N ALA A 217 0.39 -9.40 26.00
CA ALA A 217 -0.17 -10.56 26.68
C ALA A 217 0.71 -11.83 26.60
N LEU A 218 1.89 -11.74 25.99
CA LEU A 218 2.83 -12.86 25.74
C LEU A 218 2.21 -13.98 24.88
N GLN A 219 1.20 -13.66 24.07
CA GLN A 219 0.58 -14.59 23.10
C GLN A 219 1.27 -14.48 21.73
N THR A 220 2.58 -14.65 21.74
CA THR A 220 3.45 -14.38 20.59
C THR A 220 3.05 -15.16 19.34
N SER A 221 2.67 -16.43 19.46
CA SER A 221 2.23 -17.24 18.30
C SER A 221 1.00 -16.63 17.60
N ARG A 222 0.06 -16.02 18.34
CA ARG A 222 -1.11 -15.36 17.77
C ARG A 222 -0.75 -14.01 17.13
N ALA A 223 0.13 -13.24 17.77
CA ALA A 223 0.65 -12.00 17.20
C ALA A 223 1.33 -12.22 15.84
N TYR A 224 2.18 -13.26 15.76
CA TYR A 224 2.84 -13.62 14.50
C TYR A 224 1.86 -14.18 13.47
N ALA A 225 0.84 -14.94 13.88
CA ALA A 225 -0.23 -15.38 12.99
C ALA A 225 -1.01 -14.19 12.41
N ALA A 226 -1.37 -13.19 13.23
CA ALA A 226 -2.01 -11.95 12.79
C ALA A 226 -1.11 -11.16 11.82
N THR A 227 0.19 -11.09 12.11
CA THR A 227 1.18 -10.47 11.21
C THR A 227 1.26 -11.20 9.87
N ALA A 228 1.23 -12.53 9.86
CA ALA A 228 1.21 -13.32 8.62
C ALA A 228 -0.06 -13.05 7.79
N VAL A 229 -1.23 -12.92 8.43
CA VAL A 229 -2.48 -12.53 7.74
C VAL A 229 -2.34 -11.16 7.09
N LEU A 230 -1.79 -10.18 7.81
CA LEU A 230 -1.57 -8.82 7.28
C LEU A 230 -0.59 -8.84 6.10
N PHE A 231 0.47 -9.63 6.18
CA PHE A 231 1.44 -9.80 5.11
C PHE A 231 0.83 -10.42 3.84
N VAL A 232 0.04 -11.49 4.00
CA VAL A 232 -0.69 -12.13 2.89
C VAL A 232 -1.68 -11.16 2.26
N PHE A 233 -2.38 -10.36 3.06
CA PHE A 233 -3.29 -9.31 2.58
C PHE A 233 -2.55 -8.26 1.74
N ALA A 234 -1.42 -7.75 2.23
CA ALA A 234 -0.60 -6.77 1.50
C ALA A 234 -0.16 -7.31 0.13
N ILE A 235 0.31 -8.57 0.10
CA ILE A 235 0.68 -9.27 -1.14
C ILE A 235 -0.52 -9.41 -2.07
N ALA A 236 -1.67 -9.84 -1.56
CA ALA A 236 -2.89 -10.00 -2.36
C ALA A 236 -3.33 -8.67 -2.98
N CYS A 237 -3.33 -7.59 -2.22
CA CYS A 237 -3.63 -6.25 -2.70
C CYS A 237 -2.62 -5.77 -3.76
N PHE A 238 -1.33 -6.04 -3.57
CA PHE A 238 -0.28 -5.71 -4.54
C PHE A 238 -0.52 -6.42 -5.88
N TYR A 239 -0.83 -7.71 -5.85
CA TYR A 239 -1.16 -8.45 -7.06
C TYR A 239 -2.47 -7.98 -7.70
N ALA A 240 -3.50 -7.69 -6.90
CA ALA A 240 -4.75 -7.14 -7.41
C ALA A 240 -4.53 -5.82 -8.16
N LEU A 241 -3.72 -4.93 -7.59
CA LEU A 241 -3.38 -3.66 -8.22
C LEU A 241 -2.54 -3.85 -9.49
N THR A 242 -1.60 -4.80 -9.50
CA THR A 242 -0.81 -5.15 -10.69
C THR A 242 -1.70 -5.71 -11.82
N ILE A 243 -2.71 -6.51 -11.48
CA ILE A 243 -3.68 -7.01 -12.45
C ILE A 243 -4.55 -5.86 -12.99
N ALA A 244 -4.99 -4.96 -12.10
CA ALA A 244 -5.75 -3.76 -12.50
C ALA A 244 -4.94 -2.87 -13.47
N GLU A 245 -3.64 -2.66 -13.19
CA GLU A 245 -2.73 -1.92 -14.06
C GLU A 245 -2.65 -2.53 -15.46
N ARG A 246 -2.46 -3.85 -15.57
CA ARG A 246 -2.39 -4.55 -16.86
C ARG A 246 -3.67 -4.38 -17.69
N LYS A 247 -4.82 -4.23 -17.04
CA LYS A 247 -6.11 -4.01 -17.71
C LYS A 247 -6.34 -2.55 -18.08
N LEU A 248 -5.89 -1.62 -17.25
CA LEU A 248 -6.12 -0.19 -17.41
C LEU A 248 -5.11 0.47 -18.37
N ALA A 249 -3.86 -0.04 -18.39
CA ALA A 249 -2.78 0.50 -19.20
C ALA A 249 -2.08 -0.61 -20.02
N PRO A 250 -2.78 -1.29 -20.96
CA PRO A 250 -2.21 -2.42 -21.71
C PRO A 250 -1.05 -2.00 -22.64
N TRP A 251 -0.97 -0.74 -23.01
CA TRP A 251 0.07 -0.20 -23.90
C TRP A 251 1.47 -0.13 -23.25
N THR A 252 1.56 -0.09 -21.91
CA THR A 252 2.85 -0.02 -21.21
C THR A 252 3.65 -1.31 -21.33
N HIS A 253 3.01 -2.45 -21.44
CA HIS A 253 3.69 -3.75 -21.53
C HIS A 253 4.32 -4.00 -22.90
N ASN A 254 3.82 -3.40 -23.95
CA ASN A 254 4.36 -3.57 -25.30
C ASN A 254 5.67 -2.79 -25.50
N ALA A 255 5.87 -1.69 -24.80
CA ALA A 255 7.12 -0.91 -24.83
C ALA A 255 8.30 -1.68 -24.22
N TYR A 256 8.11 -2.33 -23.06
CA TYR A 256 9.15 -3.12 -22.40
C TYR A 256 9.58 -4.40 -23.15
N GLN A 257 8.72 -4.97 -23.99
CA GLN A 257 9.06 -6.16 -24.78
C GLN A 257 9.86 -5.82 -26.04
N ASN A 258 9.77 -4.61 -26.56
CA ASN A 258 10.49 -4.17 -27.74
C ASN A 258 11.93 -3.71 -27.43
N ASP A 259 12.20 -3.24 -26.21
CA ASP A 259 13.53 -2.77 -25.79
C ASP A 259 14.49 -3.92 -25.42
N ASN A 260 13.97 -5.13 -25.28
CA ASN A 260 14.74 -6.36 -24.97
C ASN A 260 14.90 -7.31 -26.19
N ARG A 261 14.64 -6.83 -27.40
CA ARG A 261 14.92 -7.54 -28.66
C ARG A 261 15.99 -6.82 -29.46
#